data_349341024378d0fd5b8e587915b9d6b7
#
_entry.id   349341024378d0fd5b8e587915b9d6b7
#
_cell.length_a   1.000
_cell.length_b   1.000
_cell.length_c   1.000
_cell.angle_alpha   90.00
_cell.angle_beta   90.00
_cell.angle_gamma   90.00
#
_symmetry.space_group_name_H-M   'P 1'
#
loop_
_entity.id
_entity.type
_entity.pdbx_description
1 polymer ?
#
loop_
_entity_poly.entity_id
_entity_poly.type
_entity_poly.pdbx_seq_one_letter_code
_entity_poly.pdbx_strand_id
1 'polypeptide(L)'
;MALTIGERVRCFLLVLVPRLFLALFRLVSPGTKRPKHLPPIRNPLLTLSAVQLAEKIRRREVSTCFMYPVLSFRFSVAIQEAARADKLIEEENGGEEVLRNRFPLLGVPLSVKESFALQGMPNSGGLKSRGKVLASVDAPPVALLKRAGAIPLGVTNTSELCMWMESSNHLYGITSNPYDLERMCGGSSGGEGSIIGSGASVIGIGSDIGGSIRLPCFFNGIFGHKPSKDVVSNDGQFPSCTGLQNDYSGSGPMCRYAEDLLPLLKIMAGPTADKLSLSEEVDLKKFRFFTVVDDGGSPLTSPVDNQLIQAQKRVAARLEADLGVKVKEVSFPQLKYSFQIWDTFLALPDKDGKPPQPFVELMADGGSVWPFWELIKRIFGRSEHTVAAIGLALMESSHSSKPSQFILKQMEELQKEMEDLLGTDGVLLYPSHPLLAPKHHHPLFTPYNIGYTGILNILGLPVTQCPLGLSKERLPLGVQVVAGKLQDHLPLAVALYLEKAFGGWVDPGMA
;
A
#
# COMPACT_ATOMS: atom_id res chain seq x y z
N MET A 1 6.05 -26.91 20.47
CA MET A 1 4.78 -27.63 20.71
C MET A 1 4.12 -27.80 19.33
N ALA A 2 3.71 -29.00 18.93
CA ALA A 2 3.13 -29.19 17.59
C ALA A 2 1.68 -28.69 17.55
N LEU A 3 1.21 -28.24 16.38
CA LEU A 3 -0.19 -27.87 16.15
C LEU A 3 -1.13 -29.00 16.61
N THR A 4 -2.23 -28.65 17.26
CA THR A 4 -3.28 -29.61 17.64
C THR A 4 -3.90 -30.26 16.40
N ILE A 5 -4.54 -31.43 16.57
CA ILE A 5 -5.24 -32.12 15.47
C ILE A 5 -6.29 -31.22 14.83
N GLY A 6 -7.04 -30.44 15.64
CA GLY A 6 -8.02 -29.45 15.15
C GLY A 6 -7.41 -28.35 14.29
N GLU A 7 -6.27 -27.79 14.68
CA GLU A 7 -5.54 -26.79 13.91
C GLU A 7 -4.99 -27.38 12.60
N ARG A 8 -4.53 -28.64 12.61
CA ARG A 8 -4.09 -29.32 11.38
C ARG A 8 -5.23 -29.57 10.39
N VAL A 9 -6.39 -30.01 10.89
CA VAL A 9 -7.59 -30.21 10.06
C VAL A 9 -8.07 -28.87 9.50
N ARG A 10 -8.09 -27.81 10.32
CA ARG A 10 -8.42 -26.46 9.90
C ARG A 10 -7.47 -25.95 8.81
N CYS A 11 -6.16 -26.09 9.01
CA CYS A 11 -5.16 -25.75 7.99
C CYS A 11 -5.36 -26.54 6.69
N PHE A 12 -5.66 -27.84 6.79
CA PHE A 12 -5.93 -28.70 5.63
C PHE A 12 -7.16 -28.23 4.84
N LEU A 13 -8.27 -27.93 5.52
CA LEU A 13 -9.48 -27.40 4.88
C LEU A 13 -9.27 -26.02 4.28
N LEU A 14 -8.52 -25.14 4.96
CA LEU A 14 -8.16 -23.80 4.47
C LEU A 14 -7.29 -23.85 3.20
N VAL A 15 -6.54 -24.92 2.99
CA VAL A 15 -5.73 -25.14 1.77
C VAL A 15 -6.56 -25.81 0.66
N LEU A 16 -7.31 -26.84 1.00
CA LEU A 16 -8.00 -27.70 0.03
C LEU A 16 -9.17 -26.97 -0.65
N VAL A 17 -10.00 -26.28 0.13
CA VAL A 17 -11.21 -25.62 -0.38
C VAL A 17 -10.89 -24.53 -1.41
N PRO A 18 -9.99 -23.55 -1.14
CA PRO A 18 -9.61 -22.55 -2.15
C PRO A 18 -8.97 -23.16 -3.40
N ARG A 19 -8.15 -24.22 -3.26
CA ARG A 19 -7.50 -24.89 -4.41
C ARG A 19 -8.51 -25.59 -5.31
N LEU A 20 -9.51 -26.25 -4.73
CA LEU A 20 -10.61 -26.86 -5.50
C LEU A 20 -11.43 -25.81 -6.23
N PHE A 21 -11.79 -24.71 -5.55
CA PHE A 21 -12.50 -23.60 -6.17
C PHE A 21 -11.67 -22.93 -7.28
N LEU A 22 -10.37 -22.75 -7.07
CA LEU A 22 -9.47 -22.20 -8.10
C LEU A 22 -9.40 -23.11 -9.34
N ALA A 23 -9.35 -24.42 -9.15
CA ALA A 23 -9.38 -25.38 -10.26
C ALA A 23 -10.69 -25.29 -11.03
N LEU A 24 -11.84 -25.23 -10.35
CA LEU A 24 -13.16 -25.05 -10.95
C LEU A 24 -13.29 -23.69 -11.65
N PHE A 25 -12.80 -22.62 -11.04
CA PHE A 25 -12.81 -21.28 -11.63
C PHE A 25 -12.00 -21.22 -12.93
N ARG A 26 -10.83 -21.87 -12.99
CA ARG A 26 -10.03 -21.98 -14.22
C ARG A 26 -10.74 -22.74 -15.34
N LEU A 27 -11.58 -23.71 -14.99
CA LEU A 27 -12.37 -24.49 -15.97
C LEU A 27 -13.54 -23.67 -16.54
N VAL A 28 -14.09 -22.75 -15.76
CA VAL A 28 -15.30 -21.99 -16.12
C VAL A 28 -14.96 -20.57 -16.65
N SER A 29 -13.74 -20.08 -16.40
CA SER A 29 -13.33 -18.74 -16.87
C SER A 29 -13.26 -18.72 -18.39
N PRO A 30 -14.03 -17.84 -19.09
CA PRO A 30 -13.92 -17.71 -20.54
C PRO A 30 -12.49 -17.31 -20.92
N GLY A 31 -11.99 -17.90 -22.00
CA GLY A 31 -10.66 -17.64 -22.53
C GLY A 31 -10.39 -16.15 -22.70
N THR A 32 -9.17 -15.75 -22.36
CA THR A 32 -8.70 -14.37 -22.28
C THR A 32 -9.02 -13.55 -23.52
N LYS A 33 -9.83 -12.52 -23.38
CA LYS A 33 -9.80 -11.39 -24.32
C LYS A 33 -8.42 -10.72 -24.20
N ARG A 34 -7.89 -10.18 -25.31
CA ARG A 34 -6.63 -9.44 -25.26
C ARG A 34 -6.68 -8.35 -24.20
N PRO A 35 -5.60 -8.15 -23.41
CA PRO A 35 -5.55 -7.08 -22.41
C PRO A 35 -5.95 -5.75 -23.04
N LYS A 36 -6.78 -4.99 -22.34
CA LYS A 36 -7.10 -3.62 -22.72
C LYS A 36 -6.05 -2.73 -22.07
N HIS A 37 -5.19 -2.14 -22.86
CA HIS A 37 -4.17 -1.20 -22.41
C HIS A 37 -4.67 0.24 -22.45
N LEU A 38 -4.12 1.08 -21.57
CA LEU A 38 -4.32 2.52 -21.65
C LEU A 38 -3.55 3.11 -22.84
N PRO A 39 -3.99 4.24 -23.41
CA PRO A 39 -3.20 4.97 -24.39
C PRO A 39 -1.95 5.59 -23.73
N PRO A 40 -0.84 5.79 -24.49
CA PRO A 40 0.34 6.47 -23.99
C PRO A 40 0.04 7.88 -23.48
N ILE A 41 0.74 8.31 -22.44
CA ILE A 41 0.66 9.66 -21.90
C ILE A 41 1.24 10.63 -22.95
N ARG A 42 0.43 11.63 -23.38
CA ARG A 42 0.84 12.60 -24.40
C ARG A 42 1.33 13.92 -23.81
N ASN A 43 0.86 14.29 -22.62
CA ASN A 43 1.26 15.54 -21.98
C ASN A 43 2.51 15.31 -21.12
N PRO A 44 3.67 15.92 -21.45
CA PRO A 44 4.92 15.70 -20.71
C PRO A 44 4.86 16.16 -19.27
N LEU A 45 3.96 17.08 -18.91
CA LEU A 45 3.80 17.51 -17.51
C LEU A 45 3.30 16.38 -16.61
N LEU A 46 2.54 15.42 -17.16
CA LEU A 46 2.05 14.26 -16.42
C LEU A 46 3.14 13.21 -16.14
N THR A 47 4.32 13.34 -16.76
CA THR A 47 5.47 12.45 -16.54
C THR A 47 6.51 13.04 -15.59
N LEU A 48 6.30 14.24 -15.06
CA LEU A 48 7.18 14.85 -14.07
C LEU A 48 6.96 14.25 -12.68
N SER A 49 8.03 14.26 -11.85
CA SER A 49 7.90 14.03 -10.40
C SER A 49 7.24 15.23 -9.71
N ALA A 50 6.82 15.04 -8.45
CA ALA A 50 6.28 16.14 -7.65
C ALA A 50 7.35 17.22 -7.39
N VAL A 51 8.58 16.80 -7.15
CA VAL A 51 9.72 17.71 -6.96
C VAL A 51 9.95 18.56 -8.20
N GLN A 52 10.04 17.95 -9.39
CA GLN A 52 10.24 18.63 -10.65
C GLN A 52 9.07 19.55 -11.02
N LEU A 53 7.85 19.08 -10.81
CA LEU A 53 6.64 19.86 -11.10
C LEU A 53 6.54 21.09 -10.20
N ALA A 54 6.75 20.93 -8.89
CA ALA A 54 6.74 22.05 -7.94
C ALA A 54 7.82 23.09 -8.26
N GLU A 55 9.01 22.65 -8.70
CA GLU A 55 10.07 23.54 -9.14
C GLU A 55 9.65 24.39 -10.34
N LYS A 56 9.10 23.76 -11.38
CA LYS A 56 8.60 24.47 -12.59
C LYS A 56 7.49 25.46 -12.28
N ILE A 57 6.58 25.08 -11.37
CA ILE A 57 5.51 25.98 -10.93
C ILE A 57 6.09 27.18 -10.19
N ARG A 58 6.99 27.01 -9.23
CA ARG A 58 7.63 28.11 -8.48
C ARG A 58 8.43 29.05 -9.39
N ARG A 59 9.05 28.52 -10.46
CA ARG A 59 9.77 29.28 -11.47
C ARG A 59 8.88 29.94 -12.51
N ARG A 60 7.56 29.83 -12.39
CA ARG A 60 6.56 30.36 -13.34
C ARG A 60 6.68 29.76 -14.76
N GLU A 61 7.30 28.58 -14.88
CA GLU A 61 7.39 27.85 -16.16
C GLU A 61 6.07 27.15 -16.50
N VAL A 62 5.26 26.84 -15.49
CA VAL A 62 3.96 26.16 -15.61
C VAL A 62 2.98 26.83 -14.67
N SER A 63 1.79 27.24 -15.19
CA SER A 63 0.66 27.66 -14.37
C SER A 63 -0.04 26.46 -13.76
N THR A 64 -0.38 26.58 -12.47
CA THR A 64 -1.12 25.52 -11.76
C THR A 64 -2.51 25.28 -12.39
N CYS A 65 -3.18 26.35 -12.87
CA CYS A 65 -4.48 26.22 -13.53
C CYS A 65 -4.46 25.36 -14.78
N PHE A 66 -3.32 25.26 -15.48
CA PHE A 66 -3.18 24.43 -16.69
C PHE A 66 -3.16 22.94 -16.40
N MET A 67 -2.84 22.53 -15.15
CA MET A 67 -2.73 21.13 -14.74
C MET A 67 -4.09 20.48 -14.43
N TYR A 68 -5.18 21.22 -14.32
CA TYR A 68 -6.44 20.72 -13.77
C TYR A 68 -7.63 20.58 -14.75
N PRO A 69 -7.45 20.26 -16.05
CA PRO A 69 -8.58 20.19 -16.98
C PRO A 69 -9.42 18.90 -16.89
N VAL A 70 -9.01 17.87 -16.12
CA VAL A 70 -9.68 16.56 -16.21
C VAL A 70 -9.74 15.83 -14.86
N LEU A 71 -10.95 15.43 -14.46
CA LEU A 71 -11.30 14.40 -13.48
C LEU A 71 -11.20 14.75 -11.99
N SER A 72 -12.20 15.44 -11.42
CA SER A 72 -12.56 15.14 -10.02
C SER A 72 -13.93 15.71 -9.65
N PHE A 73 -14.61 15.06 -8.70
CA PHE A 73 -15.78 15.60 -7.99
C PHE A 73 -15.46 16.90 -7.24
N ARG A 74 -14.18 17.22 -7.07
CA ARG A 74 -13.62 18.43 -6.46
C ARG A 74 -13.09 19.45 -7.47
N PHE A 75 -13.39 19.28 -8.76
CA PHE A 75 -12.81 20.01 -9.89
C PHE A 75 -12.85 21.54 -9.70
N SER A 76 -14.02 22.12 -9.39
CA SER A 76 -14.14 23.57 -9.20
C SER A 76 -13.32 24.09 -8.03
N VAL A 77 -13.20 23.31 -6.94
CA VAL A 77 -12.39 23.70 -5.77
C VAL A 77 -10.91 23.59 -6.09
N ALA A 78 -10.48 22.52 -6.77
CA ALA A 78 -9.08 22.34 -7.18
C ALA A 78 -8.62 23.45 -8.14
N ILE A 79 -9.45 23.88 -9.09
CA ILE A 79 -9.15 25.04 -9.96
C ILE A 79 -9.01 26.33 -9.14
N GLN A 80 -9.89 26.56 -8.16
CA GLN A 80 -9.79 27.75 -7.29
C GLN A 80 -8.51 27.71 -6.44
N GLU A 81 -8.14 26.55 -5.91
CA GLU A 81 -6.90 26.35 -5.17
C GLU A 81 -5.68 26.59 -6.08
N ALA A 82 -5.73 26.11 -7.33
CA ALA A 82 -4.70 26.36 -8.34
C ALA A 82 -4.55 27.86 -8.66
N ALA A 83 -5.66 28.55 -8.91
CA ALA A 83 -5.64 30.01 -9.15
C ALA A 83 -5.06 30.79 -7.95
N ARG A 84 -5.34 30.34 -6.71
CA ARG A 84 -4.74 30.93 -5.51
C ARG A 84 -3.23 30.67 -5.44
N ALA A 85 -2.77 29.49 -5.85
CA ALA A 85 -1.35 29.17 -5.91
C ALA A 85 -0.64 30.03 -6.95
N ASP A 86 -1.20 30.22 -8.15
CA ASP A 86 -0.64 31.11 -9.17
C ASP A 86 -0.55 32.55 -8.67
N LYS A 87 -1.62 33.06 -8.03
CA LYS A 87 -1.63 34.39 -7.42
C LYS A 87 -0.57 34.56 -6.31
N LEU A 88 -0.43 33.55 -5.44
CA LEU A 88 0.59 33.54 -4.39
C LEU A 88 2.01 33.63 -4.98
N ILE A 89 2.27 32.93 -6.11
CA ILE A 89 3.55 32.99 -6.81
C ILE A 89 3.78 34.41 -7.41
N GLU A 90 2.74 35.07 -7.93
CA GLU A 90 2.82 36.41 -8.47
C GLU A 90 3.11 37.46 -7.39
N GLU A 91 2.51 37.30 -6.22
CA GLU A 91 2.62 38.26 -5.09
C GLU A 91 3.89 38.03 -4.24
N GLU A 92 4.58 36.88 -4.37
CA GLU A 92 5.77 36.58 -3.57
C GLU A 92 7.00 37.37 -4.06
N ASN A 93 7.52 38.23 -3.21
CA ASN A 93 8.69 39.08 -3.50
C ASN A 93 10.03 38.45 -3.03
N GLY A 94 9.99 37.38 -2.22
CA GLY A 94 11.17 36.70 -1.70
C GLY A 94 11.78 35.65 -2.65
N GLY A 95 11.17 35.46 -3.82
CA GLY A 95 11.65 34.56 -4.85
C GLY A 95 11.38 33.06 -4.60
N GLU A 96 11.97 32.21 -5.46
CA GLU A 96 11.74 30.76 -5.46
C GLU A 96 12.13 30.07 -4.13
N GLU A 97 13.20 30.53 -3.50
CA GLU A 97 13.70 29.90 -2.26
C GLU A 97 12.70 30.04 -1.10
N VAL A 98 12.07 31.20 -0.97
CA VAL A 98 11.03 31.41 0.04
C VAL A 98 9.83 30.52 -0.22
N LEU A 99 9.41 30.41 -1.47
CA LEU A 99 8.31 29.53 -1.87
C LEU A 99 8.67 28.05 -1.63
N ARG A 100 9.90 27.62 -1.94
CA ARG A 100 10.38 26.26 -1.70
C ARG A 100 10.32 25.89 -0.22
N ASN A 101 10.75 26.78 0.65
CA ASN A 101 10.79 26.53 2.09
C ASN A 101 9.38 26.52 2.72
N ARG A 102 8.47 27.39 2.25
CA ARG A 102 7.10 27.50 2.79
C ARG A 102 6.14 26.49 2.17
N PHE A 103 6.26 26.26 0.89
CA PHE A 103 5.33 25.44 0.09
C PHE A 103 6.09 24.50 -0.84
N PRO A 104 6.77 23.47 -0.29
CA PRO A 104 7.58 22.55 -1.09
C PRO A 104 6.79 21.78 -2.16
N LEU A 105 5.47 21.63 -1.99
CA LEU A 105 4.55 20.96 -2.93
C LEU A 105 3.59 21.96 -3.62
N LEU A 106 3.98 23.25 -3.75
CA LEU A 106 3.11 24.29 -4.31
C LEU A 106 2.55 23.90 -5.68
N GLY A 107 1.23 23.79 -5.75
CA GLY A 107 0.49 23.49 -6.97
C GLY A 107 0.55 22.02 -7.42
N VAL A 108 1.17 21.13 -6.68
CA VAL A 108 1.28 19.70 -7.04
C VAL A 108 -0.06 19.00 -6.83
N PRO A 109 -0.58 18.25 -7.85
CA PRO A 109 -1.77 17.44 -7.72
C PRO A 109 -1.58 16.29 -6.73
N LEU A 110 -2.54 16.12 -5.82
CA LEU A 110 -2.58 15.09 -4.79
C LEU A 110 -3.87 14.27 -4.91
N SER A 111 -3.77 12.96 -4.95
CA SER A 111 -4.91 12.07 -4.68
C SER A 111 -4.90 11.56 -3.24
N VAL A 112 -6.06 11.23 -2.71
CA VAL A 112 -6.21 10.81 -1.31
C VAL A 112 -7.05 9.53 -1.27
N LYS A 113 -6.55 8.48 -0.63
CA LYS A 113 -7.34 7.27 -0.41
C LYS A 113 -8.62 7.62 0.36
N GLU A 114 -9.77 7.11 -0.07
CA GLU A 114 -11.10 7.47 0.46
C GLU A 114 -11.29 7.12 1.95
N SER A 115 -10.41 6.31 2.52
CA SER A 115 -10.39 6.10 3.97
C SER A 115 -9.94 7.33 4.76
N PHE A 116 -9.11 8.21 4.19
CA PHE A 116 -8.71 9.45 4.86
C PHE A 116 -9.78 10.53 4.68
N ALA A 117 -10.04 11.24 5.76
CA ALA A 117 -10.88 12.42 5.72
C ALA A 117 -10.20 13.52 4.87
N LEU A 118 -10.86 13.90 3.79
CA LEU A 118 -10.59 15.09 2.99
C LEU A 118 -11.86 15.94 3.05
N GLN A 119 -11.77 17.12 3.64
CA GLN A 119 -12.93 17.99 3.92
C GLN A 119 -13.84 18.15 2.71
N GLY A 120 -15.13 17.88 2.90
CA GLY A 120 -16.18 17.96 1.88
C GLY A 120 -16.24 16.77 0.92
N MET A 121 -15.37 15.78 1.04
CA MET A 121 -15.34 14.57 0.21
C MET A 121 -15.90 13.35 0.96
N PRO A 122 -16.35 12.29 0.24
CA PRO A 122 -16.79 11.05 0.86
C PRO A 122 -15.70 10.44 1.78
N ASN A 123 -16.14 9.89 2.91
CA ASN A 123 -15.30 9.17 3.87
C ASN A 123 -16.08 7.95 4.39
N SER A 124 -16.34 7.03 3.48
CA SER A 124 -17.18 5.85 3.70
C SER A 124 -16.39 4.58 3.99
N GLY A 125 -15.08 4.56 3.67
CA GLY A 125 -14.27 3.34 3.67
C GLY A 125 -14.81 2.29 2.68
N GLY A 126 -15.51 2.71 1.62
CA GLY A 126 -16.17 1.81 0.65
C GLY A 126 -17.41 1.11 1.19
N LEU A 127 -17.90 1.46 2.39
CA LEU A 127 -19.09 0.86 2.99
C LEU A 127 -20.36 1.53 2.46
N LYS A 128 -21.29 0.74 1.92
CA LYS A 128 -22.48 1.24 1.21
C LYS A 128 -23.41 2.07 2.08
N SER A 129 -23.61 1.70 3.35
CA SER A 129 -24.42 2.47 4.31
C SER A 129 -23.88 3.90 4.52
N ARG A 130 -22.57 4.09 4.38
CA ARG A 130 -21.89 5.37 4.56
C ARG A 130 -21.69 6.19 3.29
N GLY A 131 -22.26 5.79 2.18
CA GLY A 131 -22.02 6.44 0.88
C GLY A 131 -22.39 7.93 0.80
N LYS A 132 -23.12 8.46 1.80
CA LYS A 132 -23.46 9.89 1.91
C LYS A 132 -22.66 10.62 3.00
N VAL A 133 -21.76 9.93 3.72
CA VAL A 133 -20.95 10.53 4.78
C VAL A 133 -19.82 11.33 4.16
N LEU A 134 -19.79 12.63 4.43
CA LEU A 134 -18.72 13.53 4.00
C LEU A 134 -17.83 13.89 5.19
N ALA A 135 -16.53 13.98 4.94
CA ALA A 135 -15.57 14.44 5.94
C ALA A 135 -15.79 15.91 6.30
N SER A 136 -15.85 16.24 7.57
CA SER A 136 -16.00 17.62 8.07
C SER A 136 -14.67 18.36 8.19
N VAL A 137 -13.57 17.65 8.32
CA VAL A 137 -12.19 18.15 8.46
C VAL A 137 -11.23 17.29 7.65
N ASP A 138 -10.03 17.80 7.42
CA ASP A 138 -8.96 16.99 6.82
C ASP A 138 -8.30 16.10 7.88
N ALA A 139 -7.91 14.88 7.51
CA ALA A 139 -7.02 14.03 8.30
C ALA A 139 -5.66 14.72 8.50
N PRO A 140 -4.97 14.55 9.65
CA PRO A 140 -3.73 15.26 9.93
C PRO A 140 -2.68 15.18 8.81
N PRO A 141 -2.33 14.02 8.23
CA PRO A 141 -1.34 13.95 7.15
C PRO A 141 -1.84 14.63 5.85
N VAL A 142 -3.15 14.62 5.57
CA VAL A 142 -3.74 15.34 4.44
C VAL A 142 -3.62 16.84 4.64
N ALA A 143 -3.93 17.33 5.86
CA ALA A 143 -3.79 18.75 6.20
C ALA A 143 -2.33 19.23 6.08
N LEU A 144 -1.35 18.39 6.43
CA LEU A 144 0.08 18.70 6.28
C LEU A 144 0.47 18.83 4.81
N LEU A 145 0.05 17.92 3.95
CA LEU A 145 0.32 17.97 2.51
C LEU A 145 -0.33 19.21 1.87
N LYS A 146 -1.56 19.56 2.24
CA LYS A 146 -2.22 20.79 1.77
C LYS A 146 -1.50 22.04 2.25
N ARG A 147 -1.04 22.09 3.49
CA ARG A 147 -0.23 23.21 4.02
C ARG A 147 1.10 23.37 3.29
N ALA A 148 1.68 22.26 2.82
CA ALA A 148 2.87 22.27 1.97
C ALA A 148 2.60 22.73 0.53
N GLY A 149 1.33 23.04 0.18
CA GLY A 149 0.92 23.58 -1.11
C GLY A 149 0.37 22.56 -2.10
N ALA A 150 0.24 21.28 -1.72
CA ALA A 150 -0.40 20.28 -2.57
C ALA A 150 -1.90 20.55 -2.73
N ILE A 151 -2.42 20.28 -3.94
CA ILE A 151 -3.83 20.52 -4.28
C ILE A 151 -4.56 19.19 -4.45
N PRO A 152 -5.46 18.80 -3.51
CA PRO A 152 -6.20 17.57 -3.63
C PRO A 152 -7.15 17.56 -4.83
N LEU A 153 -7.04 16.54 -5.67
CA LEU A 153 -7.94 16.28 -6.80
C LEU A 153 -9.27 15.68 -6.33
N GLY A 154 -9.22 14.85 -5.31
CA GLY A 154 -10.35 14.11 -4.79
C GLY A 154 -9.92 12.88 -4.00
N VAL A 155 -10.89 12.01 -3.72
CA VAL A 155 -10.64 10.74 -3.06
C VAL A 155 -10.71 9.57 -4.04
N THR A 156 -9.94 8.50 -3.78
CA THR A 156 -9.80 7.35 -4.66
C THR A 156 -10.40 6.09 -4.04
N ASN A 157 -10.82 5.15 -4.89
CA ASN A 157 -11.48 3.92 -4.48
C ASN A 157 -10.62 3.06 -3.55
N THR A 158 -11.27 2.36 -2.64
CA THR A 158 -10.67 1.44 -1.67
C THR A 158 -11.43 0.11 -1.64
N SER A 159 -10.88 -0.91 -0.98
CA SER A 159 -11.63 -2.11 -0.62
C SER A 159 -12.68 -1.77 0.43
N GLU A 160 -13.79 -2.50 0.47
CA GLU A 160 -14.78 -2.34 1.53
C GLU A 160 -14.12 -2.47 2.91
N LEU A 161 -14.30 -1.44 3.76
CA LEU A 161 -13.68 -1.30 5.08
C LEU A 161 -12.15 -1.42 5.08
N CYS A 162 -11.50 -1.18 3.95
CA CYS A 162 -10.04 -1.23 3.76
C CYS A 162 -9.38 -2.58 4.07
N MET A 163 -10.15 -3.67 4.15
CA MET A 163 -9.68 -4.98 4.62
C MET A 163 -9.64 -6.06 3.53
N TRP A 164 -9.22 -5.68 2.30
CA TRP A 164 -9.02 -6.66 1.23
C TRP A 164 -7.89 -6.24 0.27
N MET A 165 -7.27 -7.25 -0.38
CA MET A 165 -6.17 -7.06 -1.35
C MET A 165 -6.63 -6.56 -2.72
N GLU A 166 -7.92 -6.41 -2.97
CA GLU A 166 -8.51 -5.88 -4.20
C GLU A 166 -9.44 -4.71 -3.88
N SER A 167 -9.24 -3.56 -4.52
CA SER A 167 -10.06 -2.37 -4.30
C SER A 167 -11.39 -2.49 -5.03
N SER A 168 -12.37 -3.03 -4.31
CA SER A 168 -13.74 -3.29 -4.77
C SER A 168 -14.72 -3.05 -3.65
N ASN A 169 -15.84 -2.36 -3.96
CA ASN A 169 -16.97 -2.15 -3.06
C ASN A 169 -18.26 -1.88 -3.86
N HIS A 170 -19.38 -1.79 -3.18
CA HIS A 170 -20.68 -1.57 -3.83
C HIS A 170 -21.04 -0.09 -4.09
N LEU A 171 -20.19 0.87 -3.66
CA LEU A 171 -20.37 2.29 -3.97
C LEU A 171 -19.77 2.66 -5.32
N TYR A 172 -18.52 2.22 -5.56
CA TYR A 172 -17.71 2.69 -6.67
C TYR A 172 -17.29 1.57 -7.63
N GLY A 173 -17.66 0.32 -7.31
CA GLY A 173 -17.30 -0.85 -8.10
C GLY A 173 -15.84 -1.28 -7.88
N ILE A 174 -15.25 -1.88 -8.91
CA ILE A 174 -13.90 -2.46 -8.89
C ILE A 174 -12.93 -1.57 -9.66
N THR A 175 -11.74 -1.35 -9.10
CA THR A 175 -10.66 -0.60 -9.75
C THR A 175 -9.73 -1.55 -10.50
N SER A 176 -9.50 -1.25 -11.77
CA SER A 176 -8.65 -2.05 -12.66
C SER A 176 -7.19 -1.59 -12.64
N ASN A 177 -6.30 -2.50 -13.03
CA ASN A 177 -4.88 -2.24 -13.18
C ASN A 177 -4.60 -1.53 -14.53
N PRO A 178 -3.84 -0.42 -14.57
CA PRO A 178 -3.59 0.32 -15.79
C PRO A 178 -2.75 -0.45 -16.84
N TYR A 179 -1.99 -1.46 -16.43
CA TYR A 179 -1.24 -2.33 -17.35
C TYR A 179 -2.10 -3.42 -18.00
N ASP A 180 -3.16 -3.87 -17.31
CA ASP A 180 -4.13 -4.85 -17.83
C ASP A 180 -5.46 -4.67 -17.08
N LEU A 181 -6.46 -4.10 -17.75
CA LEU A 181 -7.76 -3.78 -17.15
C LEU A 181 -8.56 -5.01 -16.68
N GLU A 182 -8.14 -6.22 -17.03
CA GLU A 182 -8.72 -7.48 -16.51
C GLU A 182 -8.08 -7.93 -15.19
N ARG A 183 -7.11 -7.17 -14.68
CA ARG A 183 -6.37 -7.49 -13.45
C ARG A 183 -6.64 -6.47 -12.36
N MET A 184 -6.45 -6.92 -11.12
CA MET A 184 -6.58 -6.08 -9.96
C MET A 184 -5.41 -5.09 -9.84
N CYS A 185 -5.71 -3.90 -9.36
CA CYS A 185 -4.72 -2.87 -9.03
C CYS A 185 -4.14 -3.02 -7.62
N GLY A 186 -4.51 -4.06 -6.88
CA GLY A 186 -4.18 -4.19 -5.47
C GLY A 186 -5.19 -3.52 -4.55
N GLY A 187 -4.95 -3.60 -3.27
CA GLY A 187 -5.77 -3.05 -2.19
C GLY A 187 -5.03 -3.04 -0.84
N SER A 188 -5.58 -2.24 0.07
CA SER A 188 -6.82 -1.48 -0.05
C SER A 188 -6.65 -0.10 -0.72
N SER A 189 -5.43 0.46 -0.88
CA SER A 189 -5.20 1.73 -1.58
C SER A 189 -5.08 1.55 -3.11
N GLY A 190 -5.93 0.70 -3.73
CA GLY A 190 -5.80 0.38 -5.15
C GLY A 190 -6.22 1.52 -6.07
N GLY A 191 -7.16 2.38 -5.64
CA GLY A 191 -7.49 3.61 -6.35
C GLY A 191 -6.28 4.53 -6.49
N GLU A 192 -5.47 4.69 -5.41
CA GLU A 192 -4.20 5.40 -5.46
C GLU A 192 -3.22 4.74 -6.43
N GLY A 193 -3.03 3.41 -6.28
CA GLY A 193 -2.14 2.66 -7.17
C GLY A 193 -2.48 2.84 -8.64
N SER A 194 -3.76 2.74 -8.99
CA SER A 194 -4.24 2.86 -10.36
C SER A 194 -4.10 4.29 -10.92
N ILE A 195 -4.54 5.31 -10.17
CA ILE A 195 -4.52 6.70 -10.66
C ILE A 195 -3.09 7.25 -10.80
N ILE A 196 -2.19 6.89 -9.86
CA ILE A 196 -0.78 7.30 -9.92
C ILE A 196 -0.06 6.50 -11.01
N GLY A 197 -0.25 5.18 -11.06
CA GLY A 197 0.36 4.31 -12.07
C GLY A 197 -0.04 4.64 -13.50
N SER A 198 -1.27 5.13 -13.72
CA SER A 198 -1.74 5.61 -15.03
C SER A 198 -1.28 7.03 -15.40
N GLY A 199 -0.59 7.74 -14.50
CA GLY A 199 -0.18 9.13 -14.70
C GLY A 199 -1.26 10.18 -14.47
N ALA A 200 -2.45 9.80 -14.02
CA ALA A 200 -3.57 10.73 -13.79
C ALA A 200 -3.47 11.49 -12.45
N SER A 201 -2.64 11.03 -11.51
CA SER A 201 -2.20 11.79 -10.34
C SER A 201 -0.68 11.74 -10.24
N VAL A 202 -0.07 12.72 -9.57
CA VAL A 202 1.39 12.79 -9.40
C VAL A 202 1.81 12.04 -8.14
N ILE A 203 1.17 12.35 -7.02
CA ILE A 203 1.41 11.78 -5.69
C ILE A 203 0.08 11.42 -5.02
N GLY A 204 0.17 10.58 -4.02
CA GLY A 204 -0.98 10.18 -3.21
C GLY A 204 -0.61 9.75 -1.80
N ILE A 205 -1.65 9.58 -0.99
CA ILE A 205 -1.56 9.07 0.37
C ILE A 205 -2.36 7.77 0.50
N GLY A 206 -1.70 6.74 1.03
CA GLY A 206 -2.29 5.45 1.35
C GLY A 206 -2.16 5.08 2.82
N SER A 207 -2.89 4.04 3.24
CA SER A 207 -2.74 3.40 4.55
C SER A 207 -2.44 1.92 4.38
N ASP A 208 -1.75 1.31 5.35
CA ASP A 208 -1.20 -0.04 5.25
C ASP A 208 -1.21 -0.75 6.61
N ILE A 209 -2.12 -1.71 6.79
CA ILE A 209 -2.19 -2.58 7.96
C ILE A 209 -1.79 -4.04 7.64
N GLY A 210 -1.66 -4.36 6.36
CA GLY A 210 -1.31 -5.69 5.88
C GLY A 210 -0.67 -5.69 4.50
N GLY A 211 -0.31 -4.49 3.97
CA GLY A 211 0.24 -4.34 2.62
C GLY A 211 -0.50 -3.33 1.76
N SER A 212 -1.44 -2.58 2.34
CA SER A 212 -2.38 -1.76 1.56
C SER A 212 -1.77 -0.50 0.89
N ILE A 213 -0.52 -0.13 1.15
CA ILE A 213 0.30 0.76 0.32
C ILE A 213 1.12 -0.08 -0.68
N ARG A 214 1.80 -1.09 -0.17
CA ARG A 214 2.84 -1.84 -0.88
C ARG A 214 2.29 -2.72 -1.99
N LEU A 215 1.15 -3.41 -1.77
CA LEU A 215 0.50 -4.22 -2.81
C LEU A 215 0.01 -3.39 -4.00
N PRO A 216 -0.74 -2.27 -3.80
CA PRO A 216 -1.07 -1.40 -4.91
C PRO A 216 0.15 -0.82 -5.63
N CYS A 217 1.19 -0.40 -4.89
CA CYS A 217 2.42 0.09 -5.51
C CYS A 217 3.11 -0.99 -6.34
N PHE A 218 3.18 -2.22 -5.84
CA PHE A 218 3.75 -3.34 -6.56
C PHE A 218 2.99 -3.65 -7.86
N PHE A 219 1.67 -3.81 -7.77
CA PHE A 219 0.88 -4.20 -8.95
C PHE A 219 0.74 -3.11 -10.01
N ASN A 220 0.94 -1.83 -9.65
CA ASN A 220 0.89 -0.71 -10.59
C ASN A 220 2.27 -0.12 -10.93
N GLY A 221 3.36 -0.78 -10.50
CA GLY A 221 4.72 -0.40 -10.88
C GLY A 221 5.17 0.96 -10.37
N ILE A 222 4.71 1.38 -9.20
CA ILE A 222 5.05 2.66 -8.56
C ILE A 222 5.76 2.46 -7.23
N PHE A 223 6.29 3.52 -6.68
CA PHE A 223 6.91 3.53 -5.35
C PHE A 223 5.86 3.81 -4.27
N GLY A 224 6.05 3.21 -3.10
CA GLY A 224 5.27 3.51 -1.91
C GLY A 224 6.03 3.13 -0.66
N HIS A 225 5.89 3.94 0.37
CA HIS A 225 6.61 3.74 1.62
C HIS A 225 5.62 3.57 2.77
N LYS A 226 5.73 2.44 3.48
CA LYS A 226 5.12 2.23 4.78
C LYS A 226 6.13 2.62 5.85
N PRO A 227 5.93 3.73 6.56
CA PRO A 227 6.89 4.19 7.57
C PRO A 227 7.01 3.24 8.76
N SER A 228 8.02 3.48 9.58
CA SER A 228 8.10 2.96 10.93
C SER A 228 6.85 3.34 11.72
N LYS A 229 6.52 2.53 12.74
CA LYS A 229 5.40 2.78 13.66
C LYS A 229 5.49 4.18 14.27
N ASP A 230 4.34 4.83 14.48
CA ASP A 230 4.18 6.13 15.14
C ASP A 230 4.92 7.31 14.49
N VAL A 231 5.24 7.19 13.19
CA VAL A 231 5.88 8.26 12.42
C VAL A 231 4.85 9.19 11.77
N VAL A 232 3.86 8.64 11.10
CA VAL A 232 2.77 9.39 10.46
C VAL A 232 1.47 9.07 11.20
N SER A 233 0.68 10.11 11.54
CA SER A 233 -0.61 9.91 12.20
C SER A 233 -1.56 9.08 11.36
N ASN A 234 -2.27 8.16 12.02
CA ASN A 234 -3.35 7.37 11.44
C ASN A 234 -4.73 7.99 11.71
N ASP A 235 -4.81 9.15 12.39
CA ASP A 235 -6.06 9.81 12.71
C ASP A 235 -6.80 10.29 11.46
N GLY A 236 -8.12 10.40 11.58
CA GLY A 236 -8.97 10.87 10.49
C GLY A 236 -9.20 9.83 9.40
N GLN A 237 -8.97 8.55 9.67
CA GLN A 237 -9.33 7.45 8.79
C GLN A 237 -10.66 6.79 9.20
N PHE A 238 -11.38 6.28 8.22
CA PHE A 238 -12.48 5.34 8.40
C PHE A 238 -12.24 4.07 7.57
N PRO A 239 -12.36 2.86 8.18
CA PRO A 239 -12.52 2.64 9.62
C PRO A 239 -11.29 3.09 10.41
N SER A 240 -11.51 3.51 11.66
CA SER A 240 -10.40 3.80 12.59
C SER A 240 -9.82 2.50 13.12
N CYS A 241 -8.52 2.43 13.23
CA CYS A 241 -7.85 1.33 13.92
C CYS A 241 -8.11 1.42 15.43
N THR A 242 -8.43 0.28 16.05
CA THR A 242 -8.68 0.16 17.47
C THR A 242 -7.81 -0.93 18.09
N GLY A 243 -7.63 -0.93 19.41
CA GLY A 243 -6.75 -1.87 20.06
C GLY A 243 -5.30 -1.74 19.53
N LEU A 244 -4.61 -2.86 19.42
CA LEU A 244 -3.24 -2.92 18.87
C LEU A 244 -3.19 -2.69 17.35
N GLN A 245 -4.31 -2.66 16.64
CA GLN A 245 -4.32 -2.45 15.19
C GLN A 245 -3.66 -1.12 14.78
N ASN A 246 -3.79 -0.07 15.60
CA ASN A 246 -3.14 1.20 15.35
C ASN A 246 -1.61 1.08 15.35
N ASP A 247 -1.07 0.20 16.19
CA ASP A 247 0.37 -0.07 16.31
C ASP A 247 0.95 -0.72 15.03
N TYR A 248 0.12 -1.43 14.28
CA TYR A 248 0.49 -2.16 13.08
C TYR A 248 0.10 -1.43 11.78
N SER A 249 -0.71 -0.38 11.91
CA SER A 249 -1.12 0.45 10.78
C SER A 249 -0.09 1.54 10.49
N GLY A 250 0.15 1.82 9.20
CA GLY A 250 0.99 2.91 8.76
C GLY A 250 0.29 3.73 7.66
N SER A 251 0.37 5.06 7.78
CA SER A 251 0.00 5.99 6.71
C SER A 251 1.26 6.41 5.96
N GLY A 252 1.24 6.45 4.63
CA GLY A 252 2.46 6.75 3.89
C GLY A 252 2.25 7.23 2.46
N PRO A 253 3.33 7.77 1.84
CA PRO A 253 3.31 8.31 0.49
C PRO A 253 3.30 7.20 -0.58
N MET A 254 2.64 7.51 -1.70
CA MET A 254 2.64 6.74 -2.93
C MET A 254 2.96 7.68 -4.10
N CYS A 255 3.89 7.33 -4.97
CA CYS A 255 4.34 8.17 -6.08
C CYS A 255 5.00 7.36 -7.20
N ARG A 256 5.16 7.97 -8.38
CA ARG A 256 5.85 7.31 -9.51
C ARG A 256 7.36 7.32 -9.41
N TYR A 257 7.93 8.27 -8.70
CA TYR A 257 9.38 8.51 -8.66
C TYR A 257 9.91 8.46 -7.22
N ALA A 258 11.03 7.79 -7.02
CA ALA A 258 11.60 7.59 -5.69
C ALA A 258 12.03 8.91 -5.02
N GLU A 259 12.41 9.93 -5.82
CA GLU A 259 12.80 11.25 -5.30
C GLU A 259 11.67 11.97 -4.54
N ASP A 260 10.41 11.63 -4.81
CA ASP A 260 9.25 12.23 -4.15
C ASP A 260 8.99 11.63 -2.74
N LEU A 261 9.48 10.40 -2.46
CA LEU A 261 9.17 9.69 -1.20
C LEU A 261 9.66 10.43 0.04
N LEU A 262 10.93 10.84 0.05
CA LEU A 262 11.54 11.48 1.22
C LEU A 262 10.87 12.82 1.57
N PRO A 263 10.69 13.78 0.64
CA PRO A 263 10.00 15.02 0.95
C PRO A 263 8.55 14.78 1.38
N LEU A 264 7.83 13.83 0.76
CA LEU A 264 6.47 13.50 1.17
C LEU A 264 6.42 12.92 2.57
N LEU A 265 7.30 11.96 2.90
CA LEU A 265 7.36 11.39 4.26
C LEU A 265 7.69 12.48 5.29
N LYS A 266 8.65 13.34 5.01
CA LYS A 266 9.02 14.45 5.91
C LYS A 266 7.84 15.37 6.21
N ILE A 267 7.06 15.72 5.18
CA ILE A 267 5.86 16.56 5.33
C ILE A 267 4.78 15.82 6.12
N MET A 268 4.48 14.58 5.77
CA MET A 268 3.41 13.79 6.41
C MET A 268 3.71 13.47 7.87
N ALA A 269 4.97 13.23 8.21
CA ALA A 269 5.41 12.99 9.57
C ALA A 269 5.40 14.25 10.44
N GLY A 270 5.53 15.43 9.83
CA GLY A 270 5.59 16.68 10.56
C GLY A 270 6.72 16.67 11.60
N PRO A 271 6.47 17.04 12.88
CA PRO A 271 7.50 17.06 13.91
C PRO A 271 8.13 15.69 14.20
N THR A 272 7.43 14.60 13.89
CA THR A 272 7.94 13.24 14.11
C THR A 272 9.06 12.87 13.14
N ALA A 273 9.20 13.61 12.03
CA ALA A 273 10.28 13.42 11.04
C ALA A 273 11.68 13.51 11.66
N ASP A 274 11.84 14.25 12.74
CA ASP A 274 13.14 14.41 13.44
C ASP A 274 13.66 13.10 14.05
N LYS A 275 12.78 12.10 14.22
CA LYS A 275 13.17 10.77 14.70
C LYS A 275 13.83 9.88 13.63
N LEU A 276 13.79 10.27 12.35
CA LEU A 276 14.06 9.39 11.22
C LEU A 276 15.39 9.63 10.50
N SER A 277 16.23 10.52 10.98
CA SER A 277 17.50 10.88 10.32
C SER A 277 17.38 11.19 8.81
N LEU A 278 16.25 11.73 8.36
CA LEU A 278 15.94 11.96 6.93
C LEU A 278 16.84 13.01 6.26
N SER A 279 17.63 13.75 7.02
CA SER A 279 18.56 14.76 6.50
C SER A 279 19.99 14.22 6.35
N GLU A 280 20.26 13.00 6.77
CA GLU A 280 21.56 12.37 6.66
C GLU A 280 21.82 11.87 5.24
N GLU A 281 23.04 12.12 4.72
CA GLU A 281 23.47 11.54 3.46
C GLU A 281 23.75 10.04 3.65
N VAL A 282 23.13 9.21 2.82
CA VAL A 282 23.21 7.75 2.91
C VAL A 282 24.26 7.22 1.93
N ASP A 283 25.40 6.74 2.45
CA ASP A 283 26.37 5.99 1.66
C ASP A 283 26.05 4.49 1.69
N LEU A 284 25.40 3.99 0.65
CA LEU A 284 24.96 2.60 0.56
C LEU A 284 26.08 1.56 0.68
N LYS A 285 27.35 1.94 0.47
CA LYS A 285 28.50 1.04 0.62
C LYS A 285 28.78 0.64 2.07
N LYS A 286 28.24 1.37 3.03
CA LYS A 286 28.44 1.14 4.47
C LYS A 286 27.38 0.21 5.08
N PHE A 287 26.37 -0.22 4.30
CA PHE A 287 25.25 -1.00 4.80
C PHE A 287 25.37 -2.48 4.46
N ARG A 288 24.75 -3.30 5.30
CA ARG A 288 24.67 -4.76 5.13
C ARG A 288 23.41 -5.11 4.37
N PHE A 289 23.55 -5.86 3.29
CA PHE A 289 22.42 -6.27 2.46
C PHE A 289 22.08 -7.75 2.63
N PHE A 290 20.81 -8.01 2.76
CA PHE A 290 20.25 -9.35 2.91
C PHE A 290 19.13 -9.58 1.89
N THR A 291 18.88 -10.85 1.57
CA THR A 291 17.77 -11.23 0.68
C THR A 291 17.09 -12.48 1.20
N VAL A 292 15.76 -12.49 1.16
CA VAL A 292 14.89 -13.63 1.44
C VAL A 292 14.02 -13.86 0.20
N VAL A 293 14.07 -15.04 -0.38
CA VAL A 293 13.44 -15.29 -1.69
C VAL A 293 11.96 -15.72 -1.61
N ASP A 294 11.54 -16.25 -0.45
CA ASP A 294 10.17 -16.70 -0.21
C ASP A 294 9.81 -16.67 1.29
N ASP A 295 8.65 -17.14 1.65
CA ASP A 295 8.16 -17.23 3.03
C ASP A 295 8.54 -18.51 3.79
N GLY A 296 9.55 -19.24 3.32
CA GLY A 296 9.99 -20.49 3.94
C GLY A 296 9.08 -21.67 3.62
N GLY A 297 8.29 -21.60 2.55
CA GLY A 297 7.47 -22.68 2.03
C GLY A 297 6.16 -22.90 2.80
N SER A 298 5.43 -21.83 3.10
CA SER A 298 4.09 -21.94 3.67
C SER A 298 3.14 -22.73 2.76
N PRO A 299 2.41 -23.71 3.30
CA PRO A 299 1.40 -24.42 2.51
C PRO A 299 0.16 -23.57 2.18
N LEU A 300 -0.01 -22.43 2.86
CA LEU A 300 -1.15 -21.53 2.71
C LEU A 300 -0.98 -20.54 1.57
N THR A 301 0.27 -20.17 1.25
CA THR A 301 0.59 -19.17 0.23
C THR A 301 0.88 -19.81 -1.13
N SER A 302 0.84 -18.99 -2.17
CA SER A 302 1.29 -19.40 -3.49
C SER A 302 2.82 -19.44 -3.54
N PRO A 303 3.44 -20.34 -4.33
CA PRO A 303 4.86 -20.24 -4.64
C PRO A 303 5.18 -18.89 -5.31
N VAL A 304 6.35 -18.33 -5.01
CA VAL A 304 6.80 -17.09 -5.64
C VAL A 304 7.05 -17.32 -7.13
N ASP A 305 6.51 -16.46 -7.98
CA ASP A 305 6.73 -16.48 -9.43
C ASP A 305 8.23 -16.37 -9.74
N ASN A 306 8.70 -17.22 -10.64
CA ASN A 306 10.12 -17.26 -10.98
C ASN A 306 10.66 -15.94 -11.54
N GLN A 307 9.84 -15.15 -12.24
CA GLN A 307 10.24 -13.83 -12.73
C GLN A 307 10.51 -12.84 -11.58
N LEU A 308 9.76 -12.94 -10.47
CA LEU A 308 10.00 -12.15 -9.25
C LEU A 308 11.31 -12.57 -8.56
N ILE A 309 11.55 -13.88 -8.44
CA ILE A 309 12.81 -14.42 -7.89
C ILE A 309 14.00 -13.94 -8.74
N GLN A 310 13.90 -14.01 -10.07
CA GLN A 310 14.96 -13.54 -10.96
C GLN A 310 15.14 -12.01 -10.89
N ALA A 311 14.05 -11.25 -10.74
CA ALA A 311 14.15 -9.80 -10.56
C ALA A 311 14.90 -9.45 -9.27
N GLN A 312 14.59 -10.10 -8.15
CA GLN A 312 15.26 -9.91 -6.87
C GLN A 312 16.75 -10.33 -6.92
N LYS A 313 17.07 -11.44 -7.60
CA LYS A 313 18.47 -11.85 -7.85
C LYS A 313 19.24 -10.83 -8.68
N ARG A 314 18.60 -10.20 -9.69
CA ARG A 314 19.23 -9.11 -10.45
C ARG A 314 19.52 -7.90 -9.57
N VAL A 315 18.63 -7.58 -8.60
CA VAL A 315 18.89 -6.52 -7.62
C VAL A 315 20.12 -6.84 -6.79
N ALA A 316 20.21 -8.05 -6.22
CA ALA A 316 21.37 -8.48 -5.43
C ALA A 316 22.65 -8.37 -6.23
N ALA A 317 22.71 -8.95 -7.44
CA ALA A 317 23.89 -8.88 -8.31
C ALA A 317 24.27 -7.44 -8.70
N ARG A 318 23.27 -6.56 -8.90
CA ARG A 318 23.53 -5.15 -9.23
C ARG A 318 24.10 -4.37 -8.06
N LEU A 319 23.59 -4.58 -6.84
CA LEU A 319 24.16 -4.00 -5.61
C LEU A 319 25.61 -4.44 -5.40
N GLU A 320 25.89 -5.72 -5.58
CA GLU A 320 27.27 -6.25 -5.48
C GLU A 320 28.22 -5.63 -6.51
N ALA A 321 27.78 -5.55 -7.76
CA ALA A 321 28.59 -5.01 -8.86
C ALA A 321 28.87 -3.50 -8.72
N ASP A 322 27.85 -2.70 -8.39
CA ASP A 322 27.97 -1.23 -8.37
C ASP A 322 28.57 -0.70 -7.06
N LEU A 323 28.26 -1.34 -5.93
CA LEU A 323 28.64 -0.84 -4.61
C LEU A 323 29.82 -1.59 -3.98
N GLY A 324 30.16 -2.77 -4.51
CA GLY A 324 31.20 -3.62 -3.93
C GLY A 324 30.77 -4.28 -2.61
N VAL A 325 29.51 -4.26 -2.27
CA VAL A 325 28.93 -4.92 -1.09
C VAL A 325 28.65 -6.39 -1.37
N LYS A 326 28.36 -7.16 -0.33
CA LYS A 326 27.91 -8.54 -0.47
C LYS A 326 26.44 -8.64 -0.03
N VAL A 327 25.58 -9.22 -0.88
CA VAL A 327 24.17 -9.50 -0.55
C VAL A 327 24.06 -10.93 -0.03
N LYS A 328 23.78 -11.09 1.26
CA LYS A 328 23.67 -12.41 1.91
C LYS A 328 22.25 -12.94 1.83
N GLU A 329 22.08 -14.13 1.25
CA GLU A 329 20.81 -14.84 1.34
C GLU A 329 20.61 -15.40 2.75
N VAL A 330 19.44 -15.13 3.34
CA VAL A 330 19.04 -15.56 4.67
C VAL A 330 17.65 -16.20 4.63
N SER A 331 17.31 -16.97 5.63
CA SER A 331 15.99 -17.61 5.75
C SER A 331 15.49 -17.55 7.18
N PHE A 332 14.19 -17.36 7.34
CA PHE A 332 13.51 -17.36 8.64
C PHE A 332 12.40 -18.39 8.61
N PRO A 333 12.54 -19.54 9.30
CA PRO A 333 11.53 -20.60 9.31
C PRO A 333 10.15 -20.13 9.80
N GLN A 334 10.11 -19.05 10.57
CA GLN A 334 8.89 -18.46 11.13
C GLN A 334 8.04 -17.75 10.06
N LEU A 335 8.63 -17.30 8.95
CA LEU A 335 7.90 -16.59 7.88
C LEU A 335 6.80 -17.47 7.25
N LYS A 336 6.91 -18.79 7.31
CA LYS A 336 5.82 -19.69 6.87
C LYS A 336 4.52 -19.53 7.67
N TYR A 337 4.57 -18.87 8.82
CA TYR A 337 3.43 -18.57 9.67
C TYR A 337 3.01 -17.08 9.58
N SER A 338 3.53 -16.34 8.61
CA SER A 338 3.31 -14.89 8.48
C SER A 338 1.84 -14.49 8.51
N PHE A 339 0.97 -15.23 7.81
CA PHE A 339 -0.47 -14.97 7.84
C PHE A 339 -1.06 -15.22 9.23
N GLN A 340 -0.73 -16.35 9.85
CA GLN A 340 -1.27 -16.69 11.18
C GLN A 340 -0.78 -15.72 12.26
N ILE A 341 0.46 -15.24 12.15
CA ILE A 341 1.01 -14.22 13.04
C ILE A 341 0.21 -12.91 12.84
N TRP A 342 0.07 -12.44 11.61
CA TRP A 342 -0.66 -11.22 11.28
C TRP A 342 -2.11 -11.28 11.78
N ASP A 343 -2.85 -12.35 11.45
CA ASP A 343 -4.24 -12.58 11.86
C ASP A 343 -4.39 -12.62 13.40
N THR A 344 -3.49 -13.33 14.09
CA THR A 344 -3.50 -13.43 15.57
C THR A 344 -3.27 -12.06 16.22
N PHE A 345 -2.26 -11.31 15.75
CA PHE A 345 -1.87 -10.05 16.38
C PHE A 345 -2.88 -8.92 16.13
N LEU A 346 -3.58 -8.93 14.99
CA LEU A 346 -4.68 -7.99 14.73
C LEU A 346 -5.88 -8.20 15.64
N ALA A 347 -6.06 -9.39 16.19
CA ALA A 347 -7.14 -9.75 17.11
C ALA A 347 -6.79 -9.54 18.59
N LEU A 348 -5.53 -9.20 18.91
CA LEU A 348 -5.11 -9.01 20.30
C LEU A 348 -5.70 -7.72 20.89
N PRO A 349 -6.10 -7.75 22.19
CA PRO A 349 -6.47 -6.55 22.91
C PRO A 349 -5.28 -5.61 23.07
N ASP A 350 -5.55 -4.33 23.27
CA ASP A 350 -4.53 -3.35 23.63
C ASP A 350 -3.98 -3.56 25.06
N LYS A 351 -3.04 -2.71 25.44
CA LYS A 351 -2.39 -2.74 26.76
C LYS A 351 -3.37 -2.52 27.93
N ASP A 352 -4.54 -1.94 27.66
CA ASP A 352 -5.59 -1.72 28.63
C ASP A 352 -6.61 -2.90 28.64
N GLY A 353 -6.37 -3.93 27.86
CA GLY A 353 -7.21 -5.13 27.74
C GLY A 353 -8.44 -4.94 26.84
N LYS A 354 -8.55 -3.83 26.11
CA LYS A 354 -9.66 -3.55 25.20
C LYS A 354 -9.43 -4.27 23.88
N PRO A 355 -10.34 -5.17 23.44
CA PRO A 355 -10.24 -5.83 22.16
C PRO A 355 -10.43 -4.84 20.99
N PRO A 356 -9.90 -5.14 19.80
CA PRO A 356 -10.25 -4.39 18.60
C PRO A 356 -11.75 -4.48 18.33
N GLN A 357 -12.27 -3.47 17.61
CA GLN A 357 -13.67 -3.49 17.16
C GLN A 357 -13.87 -4.64 16.18
N PRO A 358 -14.85 -5.54 16.40
CA PRO A 358 -15.12 -6.64 15.49
C PRO A 358 -15.46 -6.16 14.08
N PHE A 359 -14.97 -6.86 13.07
CA PHE A 359 -15.20 -6.49 11.67
C PHE A 359 -16.68 -6.52 11.30
N VAL A 360 -17.45 -7.44 11.88
CA VAL A 360 -18.91 -7.51 11.71
C VAL A 360 -19.64 -6.27 12.24
N GLU A 361 -19.13 -5.64 13.30
CA GLU A 361 -19.66 -4.38 13.82
C GLU A 361 -19.35 -3.20 12.90
N LEU A 362 -18.14 -3.19 12.31
CA LEU A 362 -17.79 -2.21 11.29
C LEU A 362 -18.70 -2.33 10.05
N MET A 363 -19.00 -3.55 9.60
CA MET A 363 -19.95 -3.80 8.52
C MET A 363 -21.36 -3.29 8.86
N ALA A 364 -21.73 -3.43 10.12
CA ALA A 364 -23.08 -3.05 10.60
C ALA A 364 -23.29 -1.54 10.71
N ASP A 365 -22.22 -0.73 10.83
CA ASP A 365 -22.26 0.74 10.96
C ASP A 365 -23.31 1.23 11.97
N GLY A 366 -23.31 0.65 13.16
CA GLY A 366 -24.27 0.92 14.23
C GLY A 366 -25.56 0.11 14.19
N GLY A 367 -25.74 -0.74 13.18
CA GLY A 367 -26.84 -1.68 13.08
C GLY A 367 -26.47 -3.10 13.51
N SER A 368 -27.01 -4.11 12.84
CA SER A 368 -26.66 -5.52 13.03
C SER A 368 -26.48 -6.22 11.67
N VAL A 369 -25.42 -6.98 11.55
CA VAL A 369 -25.15 -7.80 10.37
C VAL A 369 -24.91 -9.24 10.82
N TRP A 370 -25.58 -10.18 10.15
CA TRP A 370 -25.32 -11.60 10.33
C TRP A 370 -24.63 -12.14 9.07
N PRO A 371 -23.31 -12.45 9.12
CA PRO A 371 -22.52 -12.76 7.93
C PRO A 371 -23.05 -13.94 7.10
N PHE A 372 -23.58 -14.98 7.76
CA PHE A 372 -24.19 -16.10 7.06
C PHE A 372 -25.45 -15.71 6.29
N TRP A 373 -26.26 -14.79 6.83
CA TRP A 373 -27.44 -14.27 6.12
C TRP A 373 -27.03 -13.36 4.95
N GLU A 374 -25.97 -12.58 5.12
CA GLU A 374 -25.43 -11.79 4.02
C GLU A 374 -24.93 -12.66 2.86
N LEU A 375 -24.33 -13.83 3.16
CA LEU A 375 -23.95 -14.79 2.13
C LEU A 375 -25.17 -15.30 1.34
N ILE A 376 -26.28 -15.61 2.03
CA ILE A 376 -27.54 -16.00 1.38
C ILE A 376 -28.07 -14.85 0.52
N LYS A 377 -28.16 -13.62 1.07
CA LYS A 377 -28.55 -12.42 0.30
C LYS A 377 -27.66 -12.22 -0.92
N ARG A 378 -26.37 -12.51 -0.81
CA ARG A 378 -25.41 -12.37 -1.93
C ARG A 378 -25.74 -13.29 -3.09
N ILE A 379 -26.13 -14.53 -2.82
CA ILE A 379 -26.57 -15.49 -3.85
C ILE A 379 -27.74 -14.92 -4.66
N PHE A 380 -28.65 -14.18 -4.02
CA PHE A 380 -29.81 -13.53 -4.66
C PHE A 380 -29.53 -12.09 -5.13
N GLY A 381 -28.27 -11.62 -5.11
CA GLY A 381 -27.88 -10.26 -5.52
C GLY A 381 -28.40 -9.14 -4.62
N ARG A 382 -28.79 -9.45 -3.37
CA ARG A 382 -29.44 -8.52 -2.41
C ARG A 382 -28.52 -8.06 -1.27
N SER A 383 -27.30 -8.60 -1.15
CA SER A 383 -26.35 -8.16 -0.12
C SER A 383 -25.78 -6.79 -0.47
N GLU A 384 -25.60 -5.96 0.55
CA GLU A 384 -24.92 -4.66 0.45
C GLU A 384 -23.42 -4.78 0.67
N HIS A 385 -22.93 -6.00 0.97
CA HIS A 385 -21.54 -6.29 1.26
C HIS A 385 -20.89 -7.13 0.16
N THR A 386 -19.59 -6.93 -0.03
CA THR A 386 -18.77 -7.73 -0.94
C THR A 386 -18.57 -9.15 -0.41
N VAL A 387 -18.28 -10.11 -1.31
CA VAL A 387 -17.95 -11.48 -0.91
C VAL A 387 -16.72 -11.51 0.01
N ALA A 388 -15.76 -10.62 -0.23
CA ALA A 388 -14.56 -10.50 0.60
C ALA A 388 -14.91 -10.08 2.03
N ALA A 389 -15.72 -9.04 2.21
CA ALA A 389 -16.14 -8.57 3.54
C ALA A 389 -16.94 -9.64 4.29
N ILE A 390 -17.89 -10.31 3.62
CA ILE A 390 -18.64 -11.44 4.21
C ILE A 390 -17.69 -12.57 4.65
N GLY A 391 -16.72 -12.92 3.79
CA GLY A 391 -15.74 -13.95 4.09
C GLY A 391 -14.87 -13.61 5.30
N LEU A 392 -14.40 -12.37 5.41
CA LEU A 392 -13.64 -11.89 6.56
C LEU A 392 -14.45 -11.95 7.86
N ALA A 393 -15.69 -11.50 7.85
CA ALA A 393 -16.59 -11.57 9.02
C ALA A 393 -16.86 -13.02 9.46
N LEU A 394 -16.99 -13.96 8.51
CA LEU A 394 -17.11 -15.40 8.82
C LEU A 394 -15.81 -15.99 9.39
N MET A 395 -14.65 -15.55 8.88
CA MET A 395 -13.36 -15.95 9.43
C MET A 395 -13.19 -15.44 10.86
N GLU A 396 -13.46 -14.17 11.12
CA GLU A 396 -13.38 -13.56 12.43
C GLU A 396 -14.29 -14.29 13.45
N SER A 397 -15.53 -14.60 13.08
CA SER A 397 -16.46 -15.34 13.96
C SER A 397 -15.98 -16.75 14.34
N SER A 398 -15.01 -17.28 13.61
CA SER A 398 -14.39 -18.60 13.87
C SER A 398 -13.10 -18.53 14.68
N HIS A 399 -12.66 -17.33 15.09
CA HIS A 399 -11.45 -17.18 15.92
C HIS A 399 -11.62 -17.80 17.31
N SER A 400 -10.55 -18.42 17.79
CA SER A 400 -10.47 -18.87 19.17
C SER A 400 -10.36 -17.66 20.11
N SER A 401 -11.04 -17.71 21.24
CA SER A 401 -10.95 -16.68 22.29
C SER A 401 -9.54 -16.53 22.90
N LYS A 402 -8.64 -17.47 22.66
CA LYS A 402 -7.26 -17.43 23.14
C LYS A 402 -6.28 -17.59 21.99
N PRO A 403 -5.26 -16.70 21.89
CA PRO A 403 -4.24 -16.80 20.87
C PRO A 403 -3.40 -18.08 21.05
N SER A 404 -2.95 -18.67 19.97
CA SER A 404 -2.06 -19.84 19.99
C SER A 404 -0.69 -19.45 20.58
N GLN A 405 -0.30 -20.10 21.67
CA GLN A 405 1.02 -19.90 22.31
C GLN A 405 2.16 -20.23 21.34
N PHE A 406 1.93 -21.15 20.42
CA PHE A 406 2.90 -21.47 19.38
C PHE A 406 3.11 -20.25 18.45
N ILE A 407 2.03 -19.61 17.97
CA ILE A 407 2.11 -18.47 17.07
C ILE A 407 2.75 -17.26 17.77
N LEU A 408 2.39 -17.00 19.04
CA LEU A 408 3.03 -15.94 19.82
C LEU A 408 4.54 -16.14 19.91
N LYS A 409 4.99 -17.38 20.20
CA LYS A 409 6.40 -17.71 20.29
C LYS A 409 7.11 -17.55 18.91
N GLN A 410 6.46 -17.95 17.81
CA GLN A 410 7.03 -17.78 16.46
C GLN A 410 7.24 -16.29 16.14
N MET A 411 6.34 -15.42 16.58
CA MET A 411 6.50 -13.98 16.40
C MET A 411 7.65 -13.42 17.24
N GLU A 412 7.76 -13.80 18.52
CA GLU A 412 8.84 -13.36 19.40
C GLU A 412 10.22 -13.74 18.85
N GLU A 413 10.37 -14.99 18.38
CA GLU A 413 11.59 -15.48 17.75
C GLU A 413 11.91 -14.69 16.48
N LEU A 414 10.93 -14.51 15.57
CA LEU A 414 11.11 -13.77 14.34
C LEU A 414 11.48 -12.30 14.59
N GLN A 415 10.80 -11.65 15.55
CA GLN A 415 11.07 -10.26 15.89
C GLN A 415 12.53 -10.08 16.34
N LYS A 416 12.98 -10.96 17.24
CA LYS A 416 14.36 -10.92 17.73
C LYS A 416 15.37 -11.14 16.60
N GLU A 417 15.17 -12.18 15.78
CA GLU A 417 16.08 -12.48 14.68
C GLU A 417 16.14 -11.35 13.64
N MET A 418 15.00 -10.70 13.33
CA MET A 418 14.95 -9.55 12.43
C MET A 418 15.61 -8.30 13.04
N GLU A 419 15.39 -8.02 14.32
CA GLU A 419 16.03 -6.89 15.01
C GLU A 419 17.57 -7.09 15.07
N ASP A 420 18.03 -8.29 15.38
CA ASP A 420 19.46 -8.64 15.41
C ASP A 420 20.09 -8.54 14.00
N LEU A 421 19.35 -8.96 12.96
CA LEU A 421 19.84 -8.90 11.58
C LEU A 421 19.93 -7.47 11.06
N LEU A 422 18.84 -6.72 11.22
CA LEU A 422 18.71 -5.40 10.59
C LEU A 422 19.45 -4.31 11.37
N GLY A 423 19.33 -4.28 12.70
CA GLY A 423 19.96 -3.25 13.51
C GLY A 423 19.71 -1.85 12.97
N THR A 424 20.79 -1.05 12.88
CA THR A 424 20.76 0.32 12.33
C THR A 424 21.33 0.43 10.92
N ASP A 425 21.85 -0.66 10.37
CA ASP A 425 22.63 -0.66 9.11
C ASP A 425 22.23 -1.80 8.14
N GLY A 426 21.25 -2.63 8.53
CA GLY A 426 20.79 -3.74 7.72
C GLY A 426 19.63 -3.36 6.77
N VAL A 427 19.72 -3.84 5.54
CA VAL A 427 18.68 -3.72 4.51
C VAL A 427 18.32 -5.11 4.00
N LEU A 428 17.04 -5.46 4.04
CA LEU A 428 16.52 -6.74 3.57
C LEU A 428 15.69 -6.56 2.31
N LEU A 429 15.98 -7.36 1.29
CA LEU A 429 15.15 -7.50 0.09
C LEU A 429 14.17 -8.66 0.28
N TYR A 430 12.88 -8.40 0.13
CA TYR A 430 11.83 -9.39 0.34
C TYR A 430 10.73 -9.29 -0.74
N PRO A 431 10.13 -10.40 -1.23
CA PRO A 431 9.05 -10.32 -2.20
C PRO A 431 7.85 -9.53 -1.69
N SER A 432 7.25 -8.71 -2.54
CA SER A 432 6.06 -7.93 -2.19
C SER A 432 4.79 -8.78 -2.17
N HIS A 433 4.73 -9.75 -3.06
CA HIS A 433 3.66 -10.72 -3.22
C HIS A 433 4.18 -11.89 -4.05
N PRO A 434 3.70 -13.13 -3.84
CA PRO A 434 4.23 -14.27 -4.58
C PRO A 434 3.82 -14.30 -6.06
N LEU A 435 2.75 -13.60 -6.45
CA LEU A 435 2.25 -13.57 -7.82
C LEU A 435 2.37 -12.16 -8.42
N LEU A 436 2.53 -12.07 -9.73
CA LEU A 436 2.25 -10.86 -10.50
C LEU A 436 0.80 -10.42 -10.30
N ALA A 437 0.43 -9.21 -10.71
CA ALA A 437 -0.94 -8.70 -10.54
C ALA A 437 -1.97 -9.76 -10.97
N PRO A 438 -2.74 -10.35 -10.03
CA PRO A 438 -3.72 -11.38 -10.35
C PRO A 438 -4.93 -10.81 -11.10
N LYS A 439 -5.71 -11.68 -11.75
CA LYS A 439 -7.00 -11.29 -12.30
C LYS A 439 -7.98 -10.92 -11.19
N HIS A 440 -8.98 -10.11 -11.54
CA HIS A 440 -10.06 -9.75 -10.62
C HIS A 440 -10.64 -10.97 -9.92
N HIS A 441 -10.98 -10.82 -8.64
CA HIS A 441 -11.53 -11.86 -7.75
C HIS A 441 -10.58 -13.03 -7.42
N HIS A 442 -9.40 -13.13 -8.05
CA HIS A 442 -8.45 -14.20 -7.74
C HIS A 442 -8.02 -14.24 -6.26
N PRO A 443 -7.87 -13.11 -5.54
CA PRO A 443 -7.53 -13.13 -4.10
C PRO A 443 -8.51 -13.92 -3.23
N LEU A 444 -9.76 -14.12 -3.65
CA LEU A 444 -10.71 -14.99 -2.94
C LEU A 444 -10.22 -16.44 -2.83
N PHE A 445 -9.33 -16.87 -3.73
CA PHE A 445 -8.75 -18.22 -3.77
C PHE A 445 -7.33 -18.27 -3.19
N THR A 446 -6.70 -17.11 -2.96
CA THR A 446 -5.33 -16.99 -2.42
C THR A 446 -5.25 -15.92 -1.33
N PRO A 447 -6.16 -15.93 -0.34
CA PRO A 447 -6.27 -14.86 0.65
C PRO A 447 -5.04 -14.75 1.54
N TYR A 448 -4.31 -15.81 1.71
CA TYR A 448 -3.16 -15.91 2.63
C TYR A 448 -1.88 -15.29 2.07
N ASN A 449 -1.85 -14.96 0.78
CA ASN A 449 -0.71 -14.28 0.16
C ASN A 449 -0.41 -12.89 0.78
N ILE A 450 -1.37 -12.30 1.49
CA ILE A 450 -1.16 -11.07 2.28
C ILE A 450 -0.09 -11.23 3.36
N GLY A 451 0.24 -12.46 3.75
CA GLY A 451 1.29 -12.75 4.72
C GLY A 451 2.65 -12.17 4.35
N TYR A 452 2.98 -12.06 3.04
CA TYR A 452 4.22 -11.45 2.56
C TYR A 452 4.38 -9.98 2.95
N THR A 453 3.30 -9.25 3.07
CA THR A 453 3.31 -7.84 3.50
C THR A 453 2.89 -7.68 4.96
N GLY A 454 1.87 -8.40 5.41
CA GLY A 454 1.28 -8.29 6.74
C GLY A 454 2.28 -8.53 7.88
N ILE A 455 3.20 -9.47 7.71
CA ILE A 455 4.22 -9.77 8.72
C ILE A 455 5.10 -8.54 9.03
N LEU A 456 5.42 -7.72 8.03
CA LEU A 456 6.24 -6.51 8.21
C LEU A 456 5.49 -5.37 8.92
N ASN A 457 4.14 -5.41 8.92
CA ASN A 457 3.32 -4.53 9.76
C ASN A 457 3.45 -4.92 11.23
N ILE A 458 3.31 -6.21 11.54
CA ILE A 458 3.41 -6.72 12.91
C ILE A 458 4.80 -6.46 13.50
N LEU A 459 5.85 -6.63 12.69
CA LEU A 459 7.23 -6.29 13.09
C LEU A 459 7.48 -4.78 13.26
N GLY A 460 6.58 -3.92 12.77
CA GLY A 460 6.69 -2.45 12.87
C GLY A 460 7.82 -1.85 12.04
N LEU A 461 8.33 -2.56 11.03
CA LEU A 461 9.49 -2.16 10.23
C LEU A 461 9.12 -1.17 9.13
N PRO A 462 9.99 -0.19 8.78
CA PRO A 462 9.83 0.66 7.61
C PRO A 462 10.10 -0.15 6.34
N VAL A 463 9.23 0.05 5.33
CA VAL A 463 9.30 -0.72 4.08
C VAL A 463 9.00 0.17 2.89
N THR A 464 9.89 0.18 1.91
CA THR A 464 9.64 0.82 0.61
C THR A 464 9.41 -0.25 -0.46
N GLN A 465 8.28 -0.16 -1.14
CA GLN A 465 8.01 -0.91 -2.36
C GLN A 465 8.70 -0.24 -3.54
N CYS A 466 9.52 -0.99 -4.30
CA CYS A 466 10.27 -0.50 -5.45
C CYS A 466 9.92 -1.29 -6.71
N PRO A 467 9.54 -0.64 -7.82
CA PRO A 467 9.36 -1.28 -9.12
C PRO A 467 10.70 -1.66 -9.76
N LEU A 468 10.71 -2.76 -10.52
CA LEU A 468 11.91 -3.34 -11.16
C LEU A 468 11.70 -3.60 -12.66
N GLY A 469 10.91 -2.75 -13.33
CA GLY A 469 10.52 -2.93 -14.73
C GLY A 469 9.36 -3.91 -14.89
N LEU A 470 9.24 -4.51 -16.07
CA LEU A 470 8.09 -5.33 -16.46
C LEU A 470 8.47 -6.81 -16.67
N SER A 471 7.51 -7.67 -16.41
CA SER A 471 7.54 -9.10 -16.71
C SER A 471 7.37 -9.37 -18.22
N LYS A 472 7.43 -10.65 -18.62
CA LYS A 472 7.12 -11.08 -19.99
C LYS A 472 5.67 -10.80 -20.39
N GLU A 473 4.77 -10.78 -19.41
CA GLU A 473 3.35 -10.43 -19.56
C GLU A 473 3.11 -8.92 -19.53
N ARG A 474 4.19 -8.11 -19.49
CA ARG A 474 4.14 -6.63 -19.42
C ARG A 474 3.49 -6.10 -18.13
N LEU A 475 3.55 -6.88 -17.05
CA LEU A 475 3.09 -6.53 -15.72
C LEU A 475 4.28 -6.10 -14.86
N PRO A 476 4.09 -5.17 -13.91
CA PRO A 476 5.16 -4.72 -13.05
C PRO A 476 5.81 -5.85 -12.25
N LEU A 477 7.13 -5.81 -12.18
CA LEU A 477 7.97 -6.52 -11.24
C LEU A 477 8.35 -5.57 -10.10
N GLY A 478 8.65 -6.10 -8.93
CA GLY A 478 9.04 -5.25 -7.80
C GLY A 478 9.59 -6.04 -6.62
N VAL A 479 10.09 -5.29 -5.64
CA VAL A 479 10.65 -5.83 -4.40
C VAL A 479 10.32 -4.90 -3.23
N GLN A 480 10.13 -5.45 -2.04
CA GLN A 480 10.13 -4.71 -0.79
C GLN A 480 11.57 -4.52 -0.30
N VAL A 481 11.91 -3.30 0.05
CA VAL A 481 13.15 -2.91 0.73
C VAL A 481 12.82 -2.60 2.16
N VAL A 482 13.32 -3.40 3.09
CA VAL A 482 13.01 -3.38 4.51
C VAL A 482 14.24 -2.93 5.30
N ALA A 483 14.07 -2.09 6.32
CA ALA A 483 15.15 -1.71 7.23
C ALA A 483 14.72 -1.87 8.70
N GLY A 484 15.65 -1.63 9.62
CA GLY A 484 15.39 -1.65 11.05
C GLY A 484 14.43 -0.52 11.48
N LYS A 485 13.83 -0.65 12.66
CA LYS A 485 12.91 0.36 13.21
C LYS A 485 13.53 1.75 13.23
N LEU A 486 12.79 2.76 12.76
CA LEU A 486 13.21 4.17 12.63
C LEU A 486 14.38 4.40 11.66
N GLN A 487 14.74 3.41 10.85
CA GLN A 487 15.74 3.54 9.79
C GLN A 487 15.09 3.80 8.43
N ASP A 488 14.02 4.57 8.37
CA ASP A 488 13.22 4.87 7.15
C ASP A 488 14.08 5.48 6.03
N HIS A 489 15.12 6.24 6.36
CA HIS A 489 16.04 6.82 5.39
C HIS A 489 16.77 5.77 4.53
N LEU A 490 17.01 4.56 5.07
CA LEU A 490 17.71 3.50 4.34
C LEU A 490 16.89 2.94 3.17
N PRO A 491 15.64 2.45 3.35
CA PRO A 491 14.85 1.95 2.24
C PRO A 491 14.50 3.05 1.23
N LEU A 492 14.43 4.33 1.65
CA LEU A 492 14.25 5.46 0.74
C LEU A 492 15.49 5.69 -0.14
N ALA A 493 16.70 5.64 0.44
CA ALA A 493 17.94 5.77 -0.31
C ALA A 493 18.15 4.61 -1.28
N VAL A 494 17.81 3.38 -0.86
CA VAL A 494 17.85 2.22 -1.76
C VAL A 494 16.82 2.35 -2.88
N ALA A 495 15.64 2.93 -2.64
CA ALA A 495 14.64 3.17 -3.68
C ALA A 495 15.18 4.11 -4.78
N LEU A 496 15.88 5.19 -4.41
CA LEU A 496 16.54 6.09 -5.38
C LEU A 496 17.60 5.35 -6.21
N TYR A 497 18.40 4.50 -5.57
CA TYR A 497 19.38 3.68 -6.26
C TYR A 497 18.70 2.69 -7.23
N LEU A 498 17.64 1.99 -6.79
CA LEU A 498 16.93 1.02 -7.63
C LEU A 498 16.22 1.67 -8.80
N GLU A 499 15.63 2.85 -8.63
CA GLU A 499 15.05 3.62 -9.72
C GLU A 499 16.09 3.91 -10.80
N LYS A 500 17.26 4.41 -10.42
CA LYS A 500 18.37 4.69 -11.33
C LYS A 500 18.87 3.43 -12.03
N ALA A 501 18.94 2.29 -11.31
CA ALA A 501 19.49 1.04 -11.81
C ALA A 501 18.54 0.25 -12.72
N PHE A 502 17.22 0.35 -12.50
CA PHE A 502 16.19 -0.48 -13.15
C PHE A 502 15.13 0.33 -13.91
N GLY A 503 15.19 1.66 -13.92
CA GLY A 503 14.32 2.54 -14.69
C GLY A 503 12.99 2.92 -14.02
N GLY A 504 12.69 2.40 -12.83
CA GLY A 504 11.51 2.79 -12.04
C GLY A 504 10.17 2.51 -12.73
N TRP A 505 9.26 3.50 -12.67
CA TRP A 505 7.94 3.42 -13.27
C TRP A 505 8.00 3.43 -14.81
N VAL A 506 7.14 2.64 -15.44
CA VAL A 506 6.97 2.58 -16.90
C VAL A 506 5.55 3.01 -17.26
N ASP A 507 5.38 3.88 -18.24
CA ASP A 507 4.05 4.28 -18.74
C ASP A 507 3.26 3.04 -19.20
N PRO A 508 2.09 2.73 -18.61
CA PRO A 508 1.27 1.58 -19.01
C PRO A 508 0.86 1.59 -20.48
N GLY A 509 0.72 2.78 -21.08
CA GLY A 509 0.40 2.94 -22.50
C GLY A 509 1.56 2.65 -23.42
N MET A 510 2.79 2.65 -22.91
CA MET A 510 4.03 2.27 -23.62
C MET A 510 4.49 0.85 -23.24
N ALA A 511 3.85 0.26 -22.26
CA ALA A 511 4.19 -1.06 -21.72
C ALA A 511 3.91 -2.20 -22.71
#